data_73d76e5b7b72f7199fa3c5aa75e3face
#
_entry.id   73d76e5b7b72f7199fa3c5aa75e3face
#
_cell.length_a   1.000
_cell.length_b   1.000
_cell.length_c   1.000
_cell.angle_alpha   90.00
_cell.angle_beta   90.00
_cell.angle_gamma   90.00
#
_symmetry.space_group_name_H-M   'P 1'
#
loop_
_entity.id
_entity.type
_entity.pdbx_description
1 polymer ?
#
loop_
_entity_poly.entity_id
_entity_poly.type
_entity_poly.pdbx_seq_one_letter_code
_entity_poly.pdbx_strand_id
1 'polypeptide(L)'
;MSTDKKEKNAAAQAESTEEIKDEAKADVKAEEIKSDDAPKTAADEKKHDKKSAKKEKKTEEKKEAEAAEKVLDTAMAALNDKYLRLCAEYDNFRRRSQKEKDSLYGDVKADTLLKFLPVYDNLLRALNTPTEDEAYKKGVEMTMNQFNITMEKLGVTKIESLGAKFDPALHNAVMHVEDEEKGENEIVEVFQEGFRLGDKVIRFAMVKVAN
;
A
#
# COMPACT_ATOMS: atom_id res chain seq x y z
N MET A 1 -9.69 32.59 -9.25
CA MET A 1 -10.88 31.68 -9.30
C MET A 1 -10.46 30.23 -9.01
N SER A 2 -9.70 29.98 -7.97
CA SER A 2 -9.19 28.62 -7.67
C SER A 2 -9.23 28.22 -6.18
N THR A 3 -9.77 29.04 -5.31
CA THR A 3 -9.88 28.80 -3.87
C THR A 3 -11.23 28.25 -3.42
N ASP A 4 -12.30 28.53 -4.17
CA ASP A 4 -13.68 28.09 -3.83
C ASP A 4 -13.97 26.59 -4.03
N LYS A 5 -13.13 25.88 -4.80
CA LYS A 5 -13.33 24.44 -5.06
C LYS A 5 -12.72 23.53 -3.98
N LYS A 6 -11.77 24.06 -3.20
CA LYS A 6 -11.14 23.29 -2.10
C LYS A 6 -11.95 23.31 -0.80
N GLU A 7 -12.64 24.41 -0.54
CA GLU A 7 -13.49 24.52 0.67
C GLU A 7 -14.80 23.72 0.58
N LYS A 8 -15.40 23.61 -0.61
CA LYS A 8 -16.59 22.77 -0.82
C LYS A 8 -16.33 21.26 -0.70
N ASN A 9 -15.12 20.82 -0.94
CA ASN A 9 -14.79 19.38 -0.81
C ASN A 9 -14.41 18.98 0.62
N ALA A 10 -14.00 19.95 1.46
CA ALA A 10 -13.74 19.72 2.88
C ALA A 10 -15.04 19.69 3.71
N ALA A 11 -16.05 20.47 3.31
CA ALA A 11 -17.36 20.49 3.98
C ALA A 11 -18.16 19.20 3.71
N ALA A 12 -18.09 18.63 2.49
CA ALA A 12 -18.78 17.40 2.14
C ALA A 12 -18.19 16.13 2.81
N GLN A 13 -16.91 16.18 3.25
CA GLN A 13 -16.29 15.07 4.00
C GLN A 13 -16.53 15.16 5.52
N ALA A 14 -16.90 16.31 6.04
CA ALA A 14 -17.24 16.48 7.46
C ALA A 14 -18.68 16.03 7.75
N GLU A 15 -19.62 16.24 6.83
CA GLU A 15 -21.02 15.82 7.01
C GLU A 15 -21.19 14.27 6.94
N SER A 16 -20.38 13.58 6.17
CA SER A 16 -20.49 12.10 6.08
C SER A 16 -19.91 11.34 7.27
N THR A 17 -19.19 12.01 8.19
CA THR A 17 -18.63 11.38 9.40
C THR A 17 -19.49 11.63 10.65
N GLU A 18 -20.44 12.56 10.61
CA GLU A 18 -21.39 12.79 11.71
C GLU A 18 -22.62 11.88 11.63
N GLU A 19 -23.10 11.55 10.43
CA GLU A 19 -24.28 10.64 10.28
C GLU A 19 -23.99 9.20 10.71
N ILE A 20 -22.73 8.74 10.70
CA ILE A 20 -22.37 7.37 11.15
C ILE A 20 -22.28 7.25 12.69
N LYS A 21 -22.26 8.37 13.41
CA LYS A 21 -22.18 8.36 14.89
C LYS A 21 -23.52 8.39 15.60
N ASP A 22 -24.59 8.77 14.94
CA ASP A 22 -25.92 8.84 15.55
C ASP A 22 -26.76 7.55 15.43
N GLU A 23 -26.46 6.67 14.45
CA GLU A 23 -27.16 5.36 14.36
C GLU A 23 -26.69 4.32 15.39
N ALA A 24 -25.56 4.52 16.06
CA ALA A 24 -25.03 3.55 17.05
C ALA A 24 -25.53 3.80 18.50
N LYS A 25 -26.42 4.77 18.73
CA LYS A 25 -26.93 5.11 20.08
C LYS A 25 -28.39 4.84 20.35
N ALA A 26 -29.14 4.30 19.40
CA ALA A 26 -30.61 4.18 19.48
C ALA A 26 -31.14 2.82 19.97
N ASP A 27 -30.31 1.80 20.22
CA ASP A 27 -30.83 0.43 20.47
C ASP A 27 -30.56 -0.13 21.88
N VAL A 28 -30.37 0.70 22.90
CA VAL A 28 -30.32 0.22 24.28
C VAL A 28 -31.17 1.11 25.17
N LYS A 29 -32.51 1.01 25.07
CA LYS A 29 -33.42 1.50 26.13
C LYS A 29 -34.85 1.04 25.92
N ALA A 30 -35.23 -0.05 26.56
CA ALA A 30 -36.55 -0.47 27.07
C ALA A 30 -36.46 -1.95 27.40
N GLU A 31 -36.54 -2.33 28.66
CA GLU A 31 -37.79 -2.64 29.36
C GLU A 31 -37.54 -2.78 30.84
N GLU A 32 -37.99 -1.79 31.58
CA GLU A 32 -38.40 -1.95 32.98
C GLU A 32 -39.93 -2.13 33.01
N ILE A 33 -40.40 -3.28 33.40
CA ILE A 33 -41.81 -3.47 33.75
C ILE A 33 -41.90 -3.74 35.26
N LYS A 34 -42.42 -2.73 35.94
CA LYS A 34 -42.98 -2.82 37.29
C LYS A 34 -44.33 -3.53 37.24
N SER A 35 -44.58 -4.40 38.15
CA SER A 35 -45.96 -4.60 38.67
C SER A 35 -45.93 -5.03 40.10
N ASP A 36 -46.29 -4.11 40.98
CA ASP A 36 -46.93 -4.37 42.25
C ASP A 36 -48.31 -5.00 41.99
N ASP A 37 -48.70 -6.02 42.71
CA ASP A 37 -49.88 -6.04 43.55
C ASP A 37 -49.94 -7.33 44.39
N ALA A 38 -50.18 -7.16 45.68
CA ALA A 38 -50.56 -8.22 46.57
C ALA A 38 -52.09 -8.22 46.76
N PRO A 39 -52.75 -9.33 47.14
CA PRO A 39 -53.28 -9.36 48.50
C PRO A 39 -53.12 -10.71 49.24
N LYS A 40 -53.09 -10.52 50.57
CA LYS A 40 -53.16 -11.50 51.62
C LYS A 40 -54.45 -12.30 51.58
N THR A 41 -54.41 -13.61 51.93
CA THR A 41 -55.15 -14.22 53.08
C THR A 41 -54.84 -15.69 53.21
N ALA A 42 -54.47 -16.04 54.41
CA ALA A 42 -54.89 -17.15 55.31
C ALA A 42 -54.44 -18.58 55.05
N ALA A 43 -53.71 -19.01 56.06
CA ALA A 43 -53.83 -20.22 56.89
C ALA A 43 -53.12 -21.52 56.38
N ASP A 44 -52.02 -21.77 57.02
CA ASP A 44 -51.69 -22.83 57.99
C ASP A 44 -51.72 -24.30 57.52
N GLU A 45 -50.66 -25.00 58.01
CA GLU A 45 -50.47 -26.45 57.98
C GLU A 45 -50.09 -27.12 56.65
N LYS A 46 -48.75 -27.19 56.42
CA LYS A 46 -47.96 -28.38 56.09
C LYS A 46 -46.50 -27.99 55.90
N LYS A 47 -45.81 -27.74 56.99
CA LYS A 47 -44.37 -27.52 57.05
C LYS A 47 -43.68 -28.82 57.40
N HIS A 48 -43.25 -29.61 56.45
CA HIS A 48 -42.01 -30.39 56.61
C HIS A 48 -41.46 -31.02 55.33
N ASP A 49 -42.23 -31.24 54.23
CA ASP A 49 -41.72 -31.91 53.04
C ASP A 49 -41.37 -31.01 51.84
N LYS A 50 -41.65 -29.69 51.93
CA LYS A 50 -41.35 -28.74 50.84
C LYS A 50 -39.98 -28.07 50.93
N LYS A 51 -39.20 -28.31 52.00
CA LYS A 51 -37.92 -27.57 52.20
C LYS A 51 -36.73 -28.27 51.55
N SER A 52 -36.77 -29.58 51.30
CA SER A 52 -35.76 -30.33 50.60
C SER A 52 -35.88 -30.14 49.05
N ALA A 53 -37.08 -30.33 48.50
CA ALA A 53 -37.33 -30.17 47.05
C ALA A 53 -37.08 -28.73 46.52
N LYS A 54 -37.31 -27.69 47.36
CA LYS A 54 -37.03 -26.30 46.97
C LYS A 54 -35.55 -25.94 47.03
N LYS A 55 -34.76 -26.69 47.82
CA LYS A 55 -33.32 -26.49 47.92
C LYS A 55 -32.57 -27.21 46.78
N GLU A 56 -33.09 -28.35 46.33
CA GLU A 56 -32.54 -29.09 45.17
C GLU A 56 -32.84 -28.37 43.86
N LYS A 57 -34.08 -27.87 43.62
CA LYS A 57 -34.41 -27.07 42.46
C LYS A 57 -33.59 -25.78 42.37
N LYS A 58 -33.36 -25.11 43.50
CA LYS A 58 -32.55 -23.86 43.51
C LYS A 58 -31.07 -24.12 43.32
N THR A 59 -30.57 -25.33 43.58
CA THR A 59 -29.19 -25.75 43.29
C THR A 59 -29.01 -26.21 41.85
N GLU A 60 -30.04 -26.80 41.24
CA GLU A 60 -30.02 -27.15 39.81
C GLU A 60 -30.14 -25.93 38.94
N GLU A 61 -31.07 -24.98 39.19
CA GLU A 61 -31.18 -23.69 38.47
C GLU A 61 -29.89 -22.88 38.58
N LYS A 62 -29.20 -22.94 39.73
CA LYS A 62 -27.92 -22.22 39.90
C LYS A 62 -26.77 -22.88 39.14
N LYS A 63 -26.76 -24.22 39.02
CA LYS A 63 -25.78 -24.95 38.22
C LYS A 63 -26.01 -24.79 36.72
N GLU A 64 -27.26 -24.70 36.26
CA GLU A 64 -27.60 -24.41 34.87
C GLU A 64 -27.24 -22.99 34.50
N ALA A 65 -27.50 -22.02 35.40
CA ALA A 65 -27.11 -20.64 35.20
C ALA A 65 -25.57 -20.47 35.11
N GLU A 66 -24.81 -21.09 36.02
CA GLU A 66 -23.35 -21.10 35.99
C GLU A 66 -22.76 -21.84 34.77
N ALA A 67 -23.43 -22.88 34.29
CA ALA A 67 -23.03 -23.56 33.05
C ALA A 67 -23.32 -22.71 31.80
N ALA A 68 -24.47 -22.03 31.75
CA ALA A 68 -24.83 -21.13 30.68
C ALA A 68 -23.89 -19.90 30.63
N GLU A 69 -23.53 -19.35 31.78
CA GLU A 69 -22.56 -18.24 31.90
C GLU A 69 -21.18 -18.64 31.37
N LYS A 70 -20.69 -19.82 31.74
CA LYS A 70 -19.41 -20.35 31.23
C LYS A 70 -19.42 -20.60 29.70
N VAL A 71 -20.54 -21.06 29.16
CA VAL A 71 -20.69 -21.26 27.72
C VAL A 71 -20.71 -19.88 27.00
N LEU A 72 -21.36 -18.88 27.59
CA LEU A 72 -21.39 -17.52 27.07
C LEU A 72 -19.99 -16.91 27.08
N ASP A 73 -19.25 -17.04 28.18
CA ASP A 73 -17.89 -16.51 28.32
C ASP A 73 -16.93 -17.17 27.33
N THR A 74 -17.03 -18.48 27.13
CA THR A 74 -16.21 -19.18 26.12
C THR A 74 -16.56 -18.78 24.70
N ALA A 75 -17.84 -18.55 24.40
CA ALA A 75 -18.29 -18.07 23.11
C ALA A 75 -17.81 -16.62 22.86
N MET A 76 -17.88 -15.75 23.87
CA MET A 76 -17.38 -14.38 23.81
C MET A 76 -15.85 -14.34 23.63
N ALA A 77 -15.11 -15.17 24.35
CA ALA A 77 -13.66 -15.30 24.18
C ALA A 77 -13.29 -15.76 22.76
N ALA A 78 -13.98 -16.78 22.24
CA ALA A 78 -13.78 -17.27 20.88
C ALA A 78 -14.15 -16.24 19.80
N LEU A 79 -15.17 -15.40 20.05
CA LEU A 79 -15.53 -14.30 19.16
C LEU A 79 -14.47 -13.18 19.17
N ASN A 80 -13.98 -12.82 20.36
CA ASN A 80 -12.91 -11.85 20.52
C ASN A 80 -11.61 -12.30 19.84
N ASP A 81 -11.24 -13.56 19.96
CA ASP A 81 -10.08 -14.12 19.28
C ASP A 81 -10.22 -14.02 17.74
N LYS A 82 -11.41 -14.37 17.23
CA LYS A 82 -11.72 -14.23 15.79
C LYS A 82 -11.66 -12.77 15.35
N TYR A 83 -12.18 -11.86 16.14
CA TYR A 83 -12.15 -10.44 15.87
C TYR A 83 -10.71 -9.89 15.84
N LEU A 84 -9.91 -10.21 16.85
CA LEU A 84 -8.50 -9.80 16.90
C LEU A 84 -7.70 -10.35 15.73
N ARG A 85 -7.94 -11.60 15.37
CA ARG A 85 -7.31 -12.22 14.21
C ARG A 85 -7.72 -11.52 12.91
N LEU A 86 -9.02 -11.23 12.74
CA LEU A 86 -9.51 -10.52 11.55
C LEU A 86 -8.93 -9.12 11.45
N CYS A 87 -8.82 -8.39 12.57
CA CYS A 87 -8.16 -7.09 12.60
C CYS A 87 -6.70 -7.18 12.15
N ALA A 88 -5.95 -8.16 12.66
CA ALA A 88 -4.56 -8.37 12.27
C ALA A 88 -4.41 -8.74 10.78
N GLU A 89 -5.29 -9.60 10.27
CA GLU A 89 -5.34 -9.97 8.85
C GLU A 89 -5.68 -8.74 7.96
N TYR A 90 -6.63 -7.91 8.39
CA TYR A 90 -6.99 -6.68 7.69
C TYR A 90 -5.84 -5.65 7.65
N ASP A 91 -5.14 -5.45 8.76
CA ASP A 91 -3.99 -4.55 8.82
C ASP A 91 -2.85 -5.04 7.92
N ASN A 92 -2.59 -6.35 7.92
CA ASN A 92 -1.61 -6.97 7.02
C ASN A 92 -2.01 -6.80 5.55
N PHE A 93 -3.30 -7.03 5.23
CA PHE A 93 -3.83 -6.81 3.88
C PHE A 93 -3.69 -5.35 3.45
N ARG A 94 -4.10 -4.40 4.30
CA ARG A 94 -3.99 -2.97 4.02
C ARG A 94 -2.55 -2.55 3.73
N ARG A 95 -1.61 -3.01 4.56
CA ARG A 95 -0.18 -2.71 4.39
C ARG A 95 0.36 -3.30 3.09
N ARG A 96 -0.01 -4.54 2.78
CA ARG A 96 0.39 -5.20 1.53
C ARG A 96 -0.21 -4.50 0.32
N SER A 97 -1.52 -4.22 0.32
CA SER A 97 -2.20 -3.53 -0.78
C SER A 97 -1.61 -2.14 -1.06
N GLN A 98 -1.20 -1.41 0.00
CA GLN A 98 -0.53 -0.13 -0.21
C GLN A 98 0.82 -0.30 -0.90
N LYS A 99 1.63 -1.25 -0.47
CA LYS A 99 2.92 -1.56 -1.12
C LYS A 99 2.75 -1.99 -2.58
N GLU A 100 1.74 -2.81 -2.86
CA GLU A 100 1.43 -3.25 -4.23
C GLU A 100 1.03 -2.06 -5.12
N LYS A 101 0.23 -1.10 -4.60
CA LYS A 101 -0.13 0.11 -5.34
C LYS A 101 1.08 1.00 -5.63
N ASP A 102 1.95 1.18 -4.64
CA ASP A 102 3.16 2.00 -4.80
C ASP A 102 4.13 1.36 -5.81
N SER A 103 4.30 0.04 -5.76
CA SER A 103 5.08 -0.71 -6.75
C SER A 103 4.48 -0.59 -8.15
N LEU A 104 3.17 -0.82 -8.29
CA LEU A 104 2.46 -0.73 -9.57
C LEU A 104 2.61 0.65 -10.21
N TYR A 105 2.51 1.73 -9.40
CA TYR A 105 2.72 3.09 -9.89
C TYR A 105 4.14 3.29 -10.44
N GLY A 106 5.15 2.76 -9.75
CA GLY A 106 6.54 2.76 -10.21
C GLY A 106 6.73 1.98 -11.52
N ASP A 107 6.11 0.81 -11.63
CA ASP A 107 6.18 -0.06 -12.80
C ASP A 107 5.55 0.59 -14.04
N VAL A 108 4.33 1.12 -13.90
CA VAL A 108 3.64 1.82 -15.00
C VAL A 108 4.43 3.05 -15.46
N LYS A 109 5.03 3.79 -14.50
CA LYS A 109 5.87 4.94 -14.81
C LYS A 109 7.12 4.53 -15.59
N ALA A 110 7.80 3.45 -15.16
CA ALA A 110 8.98 2.92 -15.83
C ALA A 110 8.65 2.46 -17.27
N ASP A 111 7.56 1.71 -17.45
CA ASP A 111 7.10 1.22 -18.76
C ASP A 111 6.72 2.36 -19.71
N THR A 112 6.11 3.43 -19.17
CA THR A 112 5.79 4.63 -19.96
C THR A 112 7.06 5.33 -20.41
N LEU A 113 7.99 5.55 -19.49
CA LEU A 113 9.27 6.21 -19.77
C LEU A 113 10.11 5.40 -20.76
N LEU A 114 10.12 4.08 -20.67
CA LEU A 114 10.82 3.20 -21.63
C LEU A 114 10.38 3.46 -23.07
N LYS A 115 9.08 3.75 -23.29
CA LYS A 115 8.55 4.06 -24.64
C LYS A 115 8.98 5.45 -25.16
N PHE A 116 9.43 6.35 -24.28
CA PHE A 116 9.96 7.66 -24.63
C PHE A 116 11.47 7.67 -24.90
N LEU A 117 12.22 6.66 -24.42
CA LEU A 117 13.67 6.59 -24.60
C LEU A 117 14.13 6.58 -26.09
N PRO A 118 13.40 6.01 -27.06
CA PRO A 118 13.77 6.15 -28.47
C PRO A 118 13.80 7.60 -28.97
N VAL A 119 12.99 8.50 -28.38
CA VAL A 119 13.04 9.93 -28.70
C VAL A 119 14.36 10.53 -28.22
N TYR A 120 14.80 10.19 -27.02
CA TYR A 120 16.12 10.53 -26.50
C TYR A 120 17.25 10.07 -27.41
N ASP A 121 17.23 8.79 -27.84
CA ASP A 121 18.25 8.21 -28.71
C ASP A 121 18.31 8.95 -30.07
N ASN A 122 17.16 9.35 -30.62
CA ASN A 122 17.09 10.12 -31.85
C ASN A 122 17.62 11.55 -31.68
N LEU A 123 17.33 12.21 -30.55
CA LEU A 123 17.89 13.53 -30.24
C LEU A 123 19.41 13.46 -30.06
N LEU A 124 19.91 12.43 -29.38
CA LEU A 124 21.36 12.20 -29.23
C LEU A 124 22.03 11.97 -30.59
N ARG A 125 21.40 11.19 -31.46
CA ARG A 125 21.89 10.98 -32.83
C ARG A 125 21.90 12.24 -33.63
N ALA A 126 20.88 13.09 -33.55
CA ALA A 126 20.80 14.37 -34.21
C ALA A 126 21.92 15.35 -33.75
N LEU A 127 22.22 15.30 -32.41
CA LEU A 127 23.29 16.10 -31.83
C LEU A 127 24.70 15.66 -32.35
N ASN A 128 24.90 14.38 -32.52
CA ASN A 128 26.16 13.78 -32.96
C ASN A 128 26.34 13.82 -34.48
N THR A 129 25.29 14.24 -35.26
CA THR A 129 25.38 14.35 -36.69
C THR A 129 26.17 15.63 -37.06
N PRO A 130 27.22 15.52 -37.84
CA PRO A 130 27.96 16.71 -38.30
C PRO A 130 27.05 17.62 -39.12
N THR A 131 26.95 18.87 -38.71
CA THR A 131 26.19 19.93 -39.43
C THR A 131 26.99 21.22 -39.43
N GLU A 132 26.87 22.00 -40.52
CA GLU A 132 27.47 23.31 -40.64
C GLU A 132 26.57 24.41 -40.00
N ASP A 133 25.32 24.09 -39.70
CA ASP A 133 24.38 25.02 -39.09
C ASP A 133 24.49 25.02 -37.57
N GLU A 134 25.24 25.99 -37.06
CA GLU A 134 25.41 26.17 -35.59
C GLU A 134 24.09 26.50 -34.88
N ALA A 135 23.17 27.21 -35.54
CA ALA A 135 21.89 27.57 -34.94
C ALA A 135 21.01 26.31 -34.72
N TYR A 136 21.01 25.40 -35.71
CA TYR A 136 20.35 24.10 -35.60
C TYR A 136 20.95 23.28 -34.46
N LYS A 137 22.27 23.15 -34.41
CA LYS A 137 22.98 22.40 -33.38
C LYS A 137 22.63 22.89 -31.97
N LYS A 138 22.69 24.22 -31.78
CA LYS A 138 22.32 24.84 -30.51
C LYS A 138 20.86 24.61 -30.14
N GLY A 139 19.94 24.60 -31.10
CA GLY A 139 18.53 24.27 -30.89
C GLY A 139 18.33 22.86 -30.40
N VAL A 140 19.04 21.87 -30.97
CA VAL A 140 18.98 20.47 -30.56
C VAL A 140 19.59 20.30 -29.15
N GLU A 141 20.72 20.96 -28.87
CA GLU A 141 21.34 20.95 -27.52
C GLU A 141 20.39 21.49 -26.44
N MET A 142 19.72 22.60 -26.71
CA MET A 142 18.74 23.16 -25.78
C MET A 142 17.57 22.20 -25.54
N THR A 143 17.09 21.55 -26.59
CA THR A 143 16.00 20.54 -26.48
C THR A 143 16.46 19.35 -25.67
N MET A 144 17.68 18.84 -25.90
CA MET A 144 18.26 17.73 -25.15
C MET A 144 18.44 18.06 -23.67
N ASN A 145 18.95 19.27 -23.38
CA ASN A 145 19.09 19.73 -21.99
C ASN A 145 17.73 19.82 -21.27
N GLN A 146 16.71 20.36 -21.96
CA GLN A 146 15.36 20.42 -21.41
C GLN A 146 14.77 19.02 -21.16
N PHE A 147 15.04 18.08 -22.07
CA PHE A 147 14.64 16.68 -21.90
C PHE A 147 15.30 16.05 -20.68
N ASN A 148 16.61 16.21 -20.52
CA ASN A 148 17.36 15.69 -19.36
C ASN A 148 16.83 16.28 -18.04
N ILE A 149 16.61 17.59 -17.96
CA ILE A 149 16.01 18.23 -16.78
C ILE A 149 14.62 17.66 -16.47
N THR A 150 13.84 17.35 -17.50
CA THR A 150 12.52 16.76 -17.31
C THR A 150 12.61 15.32 -16.79
N MET A 151 13.54 14.53 -17.32
CA MET A 151 13.80 13.17 -16.85
C MET A 151 14.26 13.14 -15.38
N GLU A 152 15.17 14.05 -15.00
CA GLU A 152 15.61 14.19 -13.61
C GLU A 152 14.46 14.56 -12.67
N LYS A 153 13.59 15.50 -13.05
CA LYS A 153 12.39 15.84 -12.27
C LYS A 153 11.43 14.67 -12.12
N LEU A 154 11.40 13.74 -13.07
CA LEU A 154 10.66 12.51 -12.97
C LEU A 154 11.38 11.43 -12.12
N GLY A 155 12.59 11.73 -11.63
CA GLY A 155 13.41 10.80 -10.83
C GLY A 155 14.14 9.76 -11.67
N VAL A 156 14.28 10.00 -12.98
CA VAL A 156 15.07 9.16 -13.87
C VAL A 156 16.49 9.68 -13.95
N THR A 157 17.45 8.82 -13.74
CA THR A 157 18.88 9.12 -13.84
C THR A 157 19.53 8.27 -14.92
N LYS A 158 20.45 8.90 -15.66
CA LYS A 158 21.30 8.20 -16.62
C LYS A 158 22.31 7.33 -15.89
N ILE A 159 22.61 6.16 -16.44
CA ILE A 159 23.66 5.27 -15.96
C ILE A 159 24.99 5.70 -16.61
N GLU A 160 25.92 6.12 -15.80
CA GLU A 160 27.28 6.47 -16.26
C GLU A 160 28.06 5.18 -16.50
N SER A 161 28.18 4.81 -17.76
CA SER A 161 28.77 3.51 -18.15
C SER A 161 30.16 3.66 -18.76
N LEU A 162 30.49 4.77 -19.44
CA LEU A 162 31.76 4.93 -20.13
C LEU A 162 32.94 4.97 -19.15
N GLY A 163 33.94 4.11 -19.35
CA GLY A 163 35.11 4.01 -18.46
C GLY A 163 34.81 3.37 -17.10
N ALA A 164 33.57 2.93 -16.87
CA ALA A 164 33.20 2.18 -15.67
C ALA A 164 33.47 0.68 -15.86
N LYS A 165 33.55 -0.06 -14.76
CA LYS A 165 33.61 -1.51 -14.78
C LYS A 165 32.23 -2.09 -15.13
N PHE A 166 32.23 -3.12 -15.94
CA PHE A 166 30.99 -3.79 -16.36
C PHE A 166 30.24 -4.38 -15.15
N ASP A 167 28.94 -4.05 -15.07
CA ASP A 167 28.02 -4.60 -14.08
C ASP A 167 26.80 -5.20 -14.82
N PRO A 168 26.58 -6.51 -14.72
CA PRO A 168 25.43 -7.17 -15.36
C PRO A 168 24.07 -6.64 -14.90
N ALA A 169 23.97 -6.00 -13.71
CA ALA A 169 22.75 -5.42 -13.21
C ALA A 169 22.38 -4.10 -13.89
N LEU A 170 23.33 -3.42 -14.53
CA LEU A 170 23.18 -2.09 -15.14
C LEU A 170 23.46 -2.07 -16.64
N HIS A 171 24.30 -2.98 -17.11
CA HIS A 171 24.87 -2.98 -18.44
C HIS A 171 24.54 -4.26 -19.20
N ASN A 172 24.42 -4.14 -20.53
CA ASN A 172 24.29 -5.24 -21.46
C ASN A 172 25.48 -5.19 -22.44
N ALA A 173 26.43 -6.11 -22.33
CA ALA A 173 27.55 -6.22 -23.23
C ALA A 173 27.11 -6.79 -24.58
N VAL A 174 27.21 -6.00 -25.64
CA VAL A 174 26.84 -6.38 -27.00
C VAL A 174 28.06 -6.80 -27.82
N MET A 175 29.21 -6.15 -27.51
CA MET A 175 30.47 -6.42 -28.18
C MET A 175 31.60 -6.51 -27.16
N HIS A 176 32.58 -7.30 -27.50
CA HIS A 176 33.84 -7.47 -26.78
C HIS A 176 35.02 -7.08 -27.67
N VAL A 177 36.04 -6.45 -27.11
CA VAL A 177 37.25 -6.10 -27.82
C VAL A 177 38.46 -6.40 -26.94
N GLU A 178 39.51 -6.93 -27.54
CA GLU A 178 40.82 -7.08 -26.90
C GLU A 178 41.55 -5.73 -27.02
N ASP A 179 41.84 -5.08 -25.89
CA ASP A 179 42.54 -3.78 -25.81
C ASP A 179 43.52 -3.82 -24.66
N GLU A 180 44.80 -3.87 -24.97
CA GLU A 180 45.88 -3.94 -23.99
C GLU A 180 46.02 -2.68 -23.13
N GLU A 181 45.48 -1.53 -23.60
CA GLU A 181 45.49 -0.25 -22.85
C GLU A 181 44.36 -0.12 -21.82
N LYS A 182 43.38 -1.02 -21.88
CA LYS A 182 42.20 -0.98 -21.02
C LYS A 182 42.22 -2.06 -19.93
N GLY A 183 41.54 -1.75 -18.83
CA GLY A 183 41.38 -2.70 -17.74
C GLY A 183 40.44 -3.87 -18.10
N GLU A 184 40.58 -4.96 -17.36
CA GLU A 184 39.72 -6.12 -17.50
C GLU A 184 38.26 -5.77 -17.20
N ASN A 185 37.35 -6.08 -18.12
CA ASN A 185 35.92 -5.76 -18.05
C ASN A 185 35.61 -4.24 -17.98
N GLU A 186 36.44 -3.39 -18.56
CA GLU A 186 36.20 -1.94 -18.66
C GLU A 186 35.29 -1.63 -19.86
N ILE A 187 34.34 -0.70 -19.68
CA ILE A 187 33.44 -0.26 -20.74
C ILE A 187 34.15 0.79 -21.61
N VAL A 188 34.46 0.42 -22.84
CA VAL A 188 35.18 1.24 -23.81
C VAL A 188 34.25 2.17 -24.57
N GLU A 189 33.04 1.69 -24.91
CA GLU A 189 32.11 2.43 -25.73
C GLU A 189 30.67 2.15 -25.30
N VAL A 190 29.79 3.17 -25.39
CA VAL A 190 28.39 3.05 -25.10
C VAL A 190 27.59 3.26 -26.39
N PHE A 191 26.96 2.21 -26.89
CA PHE A 191 26.10 2.27 -28.07
C PHE A 191 24.72 2.84 -27.75
N GLN A 192 24.21 2.55 -26.54
CA GLN A 192 22.93 3.03 -26.11
C GLN A 192 22.97 3.33 -24.61
N GLU A 193 22.53 4.52 -24.26
CA GLU A 193 22.53 4.99 -22.88
C GLU A 193 21.53 4.21 -22.02
N GLY A 194 21.94 3.85 -20.81
CA GLY A 194 21.10 3.22 -19.79
C GLY A 194 20.40 4.25 -18.91
N PHE A 195 19.24 3.87 -18.38
CA PHE A 195 18.43 4.73 -17.49
C PHE A 195 17.85 3.92 -16.32
N ARG A 196 17.77 4.55 -15.15
CA ARG A 196 17.14 4.00 -13.95
C ARG A 196 16.15 4.98 -13.33
N LEU A 197 15.10 4.46 -12.70
CA LEU A 197 14.12 5.21 -11.92
C LEU A 197 14.31 4.84 -10.45
N GLY A 198 14.97 5.71 -9.68
CA GLY A 198 15.44 5.33 -8.35
C GLY A 198 16.36 4.10 -8.42
N ASP A 199 15.96 3.01 -7.77
CA ASP A 199 16.72 1.75 -7.76
C ASP A 199 16.35 0.80 -8.92
N LYS A 200 15.25 1.08 -9.63
CA LYS A 200 14.78 0.21 -10.73
C LYS A 200 15.41 0.62 -12.06
N VAL A 201 16.08 -0.33 -12.72
CA VAL A 201 16.58 -0.13 -14.09
C VAL A 201 15.40 -0.14 -15.07
N ILE A 202 15.25 0.96 -15.83
CA ILE A 202 14.27 1.09 -16.93
C ILE A 202 14.82 0.44 -18.20
N ARG A 203 16.10 0.75 -18.50
CA ARG A 203 16.81 0.24 -19.68
C ARG A 203 18.29 0.07 -19.35
N PHE A 204 18.82 -1.11 -19.63
CA PHE A 204 20.26 -1.38 -19.54
C PHE A 204 21.04 -0.56 -20.56
N ALA A 205 22.24 -0.09 -20.20
CA ALA A 205 23.14 0.49 -21.17
C ALA A 205 23.71 -0.59 -22.08
N MET A 206 23.65 -0.39 -23.40
CA MET A 206 24.31 -1.29 -24.36
C MET A 206 25.74 -0.84 -24.56
N VAL A 207 26.68 -1.71 -24.19
CA VAL A 207 28.09 -1.34 -24.08
C VAL A 207 29.00 -2.31 -24.81
N LYS A 208 30.20 -1.80 -25.15
CA LYS A 208 31.32 -2.59 -25.61
C LYS A 208 32.33 -2.69 -24.47
N VAL A 209 32.75 -3.87 -24.17
CA VAL A 209 33.63 -4.18 -23.03
C VAL A 209 35.00 -4.62 -23.53
N ALA A 210 36.06 -4.19 -22.84
CA ALA A 210 37.43 -4.63 -23.07
C ALA A 210 37.76 -5.87 -22.26
N ASN A 211 38.60 -6.76 -22.80
CA ASN A 211 39.26 -7.92 -22.18
C ASN A 211 38.34 -8.84 -21.37
#